data_fa8f397e408a2694c861113dd29897c7
#
_entry.id   fa8f397e408a2694c861113dd29897c7
#
_cell.length_a   1.000
_cell.length_b   1.000
_cell.length_c   1.000
_cell.angle_alpha   90.00
_cell.angle_beta   90.00
_cell.angle_gamma   90.00
#
_symmetry.space_group_name_H-M   'P 1'
#
loop_
_entity.id
_entity.type
_entity.pdbx_description
1 polymer ?
#
loop_
_entity_poly.entity_id
_entity_poly.type
_entity_poly.pdbx_seq_one_letter_code
_entity_poly.pdbx_strand_id
1 'polypeptide(L)'
;ILSSSMKDEETELEAKRIGICGYVQKPVDAETLFAVIHKVLSPDTLFQELTKRGLDTFKEALAQNVTRMAKTPVAFADDADIDDPYRSKGITTVIGIIGQYTGTMILDLSTETAEKFAETLLRRPAKNTDELLAMVAELANIVGGIACSMLNKHEKALGLRVSPPSIFHGNSAELVSPSVKIHKSLAKTDYGEIFLGVGFKKGTTLWM
;
A
#
# COMPACT_ATOMS: atom_id res chain seq x y z
N ILE A 1 7.33 -27.98 3.69
CA ILE A 1 6.14 -27.47 4.38
C ILE A 1 5.79 -28.44 5.50
N LEU A 2 5.59 -27.93 6.71
CA LEU A 2 5.10 -28.70 7.86
C LEU A 2 3.60 -28.45 8.03
N SER A 3 2.81 -29.51 8.29
CA SER A 3 1.40 -29.40 8.65
C SER A 3 1.18 -29.98 10.04
N SER A 4 0.65 -29.17 10.97
CA SER A 4 0.42 -29.56 12.37
C SER A 4 -0.93 -29.09 12.87
N SER A 5 -1.49 -29.81 13.85
CA SER A 5 -2.66 -29.35 14.61
C SER A 5 -2.30 -28.42 15.77
N MET A 6 -1.02 -28.36 16.14
CA MET A 6 -0.51 -27.47 17.19
C MET A 6 -0.06 -26.15 16.57
N LYS A 7 -0.42 -25.06 17.22
CA LYS A 7 0.06 -23.71 16.87
C LYS A 7 0.67 -23.13 18.15
N ASP A 8 1.94 -23.43 18.35
CA ASP A 8 2.73 -22.82 19.41
C ASP A 8 4.03 -22.23 18.82
N GLU A 9 4.50 -21.14 19.44
CA GLU A 9 5.68 -20.40 18.97
C GLU A 9 6.95 -21.25 19.00
N GLU A 10 7.03 -22.21 19.91
CA GLU A 10 8.21 -23.07 20.06
C GLU A 10 8.32 -24.04 18.89
N THR A 11 7.23 -24.68 18.48
CA THR A 11 7.16 -25.54 17.29
C THR A 11 7.48 -24.77 16.02
N GLU A 12 7.01 -23.53 15.89
CA GLU A 12 7.35 -22.68 14.74
C GLU A 12 8.83 -22.31 14.71
N LEU A 13 9.43 -21.96 15.85
CA LEU A 13 10.84 -21.61 15.94
C LEU A 13 11.73 -22.80 15.60
N GLU A 14 11.40 -23.98 16.10
CA GLU A 14 12.15 -25.20 15.81
C GLU A 14 12.03 -25.59 14.33
N ALA A 15 10.83 -25.50 13.76
CA ALA A 15 10.59 -25.71 12.33
C ALA A 15 11.45 -24.77 11.46
N LYS A 16 11.55 -23.50 11.84
CA LYS A 16 12.44 -22.52 11.17
C LYS A 16 13.91 -22.95 11.26
N ARG A 17 14.34 -23.38 12.44
CA ARG A 17 15.73 -23.76 12.71
C ARG A 17 16.18 -24.96 11.86
N ILE A 18 15.30 -25.91 11.62
CA ILE A 18 15.57 -27.08 10.77
C ILE A 18 15.30 -26.86 9.28
N GLY A 19 15.03 -25.59 8.86
CA GLY A 19 14.91 -25.22 7.45
C GLY A 19 13.54 -25.49 6.82
N ILE A 20 12.48 -25.61 7.61
CA ILE A 20 11.12 -25.72 7.08
C ILE A 20 10.68 -24.36 6.51
N CYS A 21 10.37 -24.32 5.22
CA CYS A 21 10.04 -23.09 4.49
C CYS A 21 8.56 -22.69 4.54
N GLY A 22 7.68 -23.49 5.12
CA GLY A 22 6.26 -23.18 5.25
C GLY A 22 5.58 -24.04 6.32
N TYR A 23 4.64 -23.44 7.04
CA TYR A 23 3.86 -24.10 8.09
C TYR A 23 2.37 -23.95 7.80
N VAL A 24 1.58 -24.99 8.02
CA VAL A 24 0.14 -24.99 7.81
C VAL A 24 -0.55 -25.62 9.01
N GLN A 25 -1.49 -24.92 9.60
CA GLN A 25 -2.29 -25.46 10.71
C GLN A 25 -3.43 -26.33 10.20
N LYS A 26 -3.64 -27.49 10.78
CA LYS A 26 -4.82 -28.33 10.52
C LYS A 26 -6.03 -27.87 11.35
N PRO A 27 -7.26 -27.93 10.81
CA PRO A 27 -7.59 -28.35 9.44
C PRO A 27 -7.20 -27.29 8.41
N VAL A 28 -6.71 -27.72 7.25
CA VAL A 28 -6.31 -26.85 6.15
C VAL A 28 -7.18 -27.17 4.93
N ASP A 29 -7.77 -26.14 4.34
CA ASP A 29 -8.45 -26.25 3.04
C ASP A 29 -7.42 -26.28 1.89
N ALA A 30 -7.86 -26.77 0.74
CA ALA A 30 -7.00 -26.89 -0.43
C ALA A 30 -6.46 -25.53 -0.90
N GLU A 31 -7.23 -24.48 -0.78
CA GLU A 31 -6.85 -23.14 -1.22
C GLU A 31 -5.70 -22.57 -0.38
N THR A 32 -5.79 -22.68 0.94
CA THR A 32 -4.73 -22.31 1.89
C THR A 32 -3.46 -23.12 1.66
N LEU A 33 -3.61 -24.45 1.43
CA LEU A 33 -2.46 -25.31 1.17
C LEU A 33 -1.76 -24.93 -0.14
N PHE A 34 -2.51 -24.72 -1.23
CA PHE A 34 -1.94 -24.28 -2.51
C PHE A 34 -1.26 -22.93 -2.40
N ALA A 35 -1.83 -21.97 -1.67
CA ALA A 35 -1.22 -20.67 -1.45
C ALA A 35 0.14 -20.79 -0.76
N VAL A 36 0.26 -21.64 0.28
CA VAL A 36 1.53 -21.88 0.98
C VAL A 36 2.54 -22.60 0.08
N ILE A 37 2.10 -23.58 -0.70
CA ILE A 37 2.96 -24.28 -1.65
C ILE A 37 3.51 -23.30 -2.70
N HIS A 38 2.64 -22.49 -3.31
CA HIS A 38 3.03 -21.50 -4.32
C HIS A 38 3.99 -20.46 -3.76
N LYS A 39 3.74 -20.00 -2.54
CA LYS A 39 4.60 -19.08 -1.79
C LYS A 39 6.02 -19.63 -1.61
N VAL A 40 6.14 -20.91 -1.27
CA VAL A 40 7.44 -21.58 -1.03
C VAL A 40 8.20 -21.87 -2.32
N LEU A 41 7.48 -22.27 -3.38
CA LEU A 41 8.09 -22.70 -4.63
C LEU A 41 8.42 -21.54 -5.61
N SER A 42 7.72 -20.41 -5.48
CA SER A 42 7.85 -19.31 -6.45
C SER A 42 7.94 -17.91 -5.81
N PRO A 43 8.72 -17.71 -4.74
CA PRO A 43 8.77 -16.43 -4.04
C PRO A 43 9.30 -15.28 -4.92
N ASP A 44 10.23 -15.56 -5.80
CA ASP A 44 10.83 -14.55 -6.69
C ASP A 44 9.86 -14.12 -7.78
N THR A 45 9.13 -15.04 -8.36
CA THR A 45 8.11 -14.76 -9.38
C THR A 45 6.98 -13.91 -8.80
N LEU A 46 6.46 -14.28 -7.63
CA LEU A 46 5.43 -13.51 -6.93
C LEU A 46 5.87 -12.09 -6.61
N PHE A 47 7.09 -11.92 -6.13
CA PHE A 47 7.63 -10.61 -5.84
C PHE A 47 7.80 -9.76 -7.10
N GLN A 48 8.29 -10.35 -8.20
CA GLN A 48 8.43 -9.67 -9.48
C GLN A 48 7.06 -9.22 -10.03
N GLU A 49 6.06 -10.10 -9.97
CA GLU A 49 4.69 -9.74 -10.38
C GLU A 49 4.10 -8.63 -9.51
N LEU A 50 4.27 -8.72 -8.18
CA LEU A 50 3.84 -7.66 -7.27
C LEU A 50 4.52 -6.33 -7.59
N THR A 51 5.82 -6.33 -7.82
CA THR A 51 6.58 -5.11 -8.15
C THR A 51 6.13 -4.52 -9.50
N LYS A 52 5.87 -5.38 -10.48
CA LYS A 52 5.43 -4.97 -11.82
C LYS A 52 4.02 -4.37 -11.82
N ARG A 53 3.08 -4.98 -11.09
CA ARG A 53 1.67 -4.58 -11.08
C ARG A 53 1.32 -3.59 -9.96
N GLY A 54 2.15 -3.53 -8.93
CA GLY A 54 1.85 -2.79 -7.71
C GLY A 54 1.47 -1.35 -7.99
N LEU A 55 2.35 -0.57 -8.61
CA LEU A 55 2.09 0.84 -8.87
C LEU A 55 0.80 1.04 -9.70
N ASP A 56 0.62 0.27 -10.77
CA ASP A 56 -0.56 0.41 -11.66
C ASP A 56 -1.86 0.11 -10.90
N THR A 57 -1.86 -0.90 -10.04
CA THR A 57 -3.05 -1.21 -9.22
C THR A 57 -3.36 -0.09 -8.23
N PHE A 58 -2.33 0.51 -7.62
CA PHE A 58 -2.54 1.66 -6.74
C PHE A 58 -2.97 2.91 -7.50
N LYS A 59 -2.47 3.15 -8.71
CA LYS A 59 -2.95 4.21 -9.63
C LYS A 59 -4.44 4.01 -9.95
N GLU A 60 -4.82 2.79 -10.30
CA GLU A 60 -6.22 2.45 -10.60
C GLU A 60 -7.12 2.69 -9.38
N ALA A 61 -6.73 2.23 -8.19
CA ALA A 61 -7.47 2.46 -6.95
C ALA A 61 -7.59 3.95 -6.62
N LEU A 62 -6.52 4.73 -6.80
CA LEU A 62 -6.54 6.18 -6.61
C LEU A 62 -7.52 6.84 -7.59
N ALA A 63 -7.39 6.56 -8.88
CA ALA A 63 -8.24 7.16 -9.92
C ALA A 63 -9.72 6.86 -9.71
N GLN A 64 -10.07 5.59 -9.47
CA GLN A 64 -11.45 5.17 -9.24
C GLN A 64 -12.07 5.88 -8.01
N ASN A 65 -11.30 5.99 -6.91
CA ASN A 65 -11.84 6.58 -5.70
C ASN A 65 -11.92 8.11 -5.78
N VAL A 66 -10.91 8.77 -6.31
CA VAL A 66 -10.94 10.23 -6.52
C VAL A 66 -12.09 10.60 -7.46
N THR A 67 -12.22 9.92 -8.60
CA THR A 67 -13.33 10.19 -9.54
C THR A 67 -14.70 9.94 -8.90
N ARG A 68 -14.84 8.86 -8.13
CA ARG A 68 -16.11 8.54 -7.47
C ARG A 68 -16.47 9.55 -6.38
N MET A 69 -15.51 9.90 -5.52
CA MET A 69 -15.74 10.71 -4.33
C MET A 69 -15.78 12.22 -4.66
N ALA A 70 -14.80 12.69 -5.40
CA ALA A 70 -14.61 14.10 -5.66
C ALA A 70 -15.14 14.57 -7.05
N LYS A 71 -15.68 13.64 -7.85
CA LYS A 71 -16.28 13.93 -9.17
C LYS A 71 -15.33 14.64 -10.15
N THR A 72 -14.05 14.43 -10.01
CA THR A 72 -13.00 14.96 -10.88
C THR A 72 -12.31 13.85 -11.66
N PRO A 73 -11.97 14.01 -12.93
CA PRO A 73 -11.17 13.06 -13.68
C PRO A 73 -9.75 13.01 -13.11
N VAL A 74 -9.10 11.87 -13.29
CA VAL A 74 -7.70 11.68 -12.89
C VAL A 74 -6.88 11.27 -14.11
N ALA A 75 -5.86 12.05 -14.42
CA ALA A 75 -4.86 11.72 -15.43
C ALA A 75 -3.49 11.57 -14.74
N PHE A 76 -2.70 10.59 -15.18
CA PHE A 76 -1.35 10.40 -14.65
C PHE A 76 -0.33 11.06 -15.56
N ALA A 77 0.61 11.79 -14.98
CA ALA A 77 1.76 12.34 -15.68
C ALA A 77 2.82 11.25 -15.92
N ASP A 78 3.69 11.50 -16.88
CA ASP A 78 4.85 10.64 -17.10
C ASP A 78 5.81 10.71 -15.89
N ASP A 79 6.41 9.59 -15.53
CA ASP A 79 7.29 9.46 -14.36
C ASP A 79 8.54 10.35 -14.46
N ALA A 80 8.92 10.78 -15.68
CA ALA A 80 10.05 11.67 -15.95
C ALA A 80 9.88 13.10 -15.38
N ASP A 81 8.64 13.50 -15.09
CA ASP A 81 8.31 14.84 -14.57
C ASP A 81 8.34 14.92 -13.03
N ILE A 82 8.75 13.83 -12.36
CA ILE A 82 8.72 13.77 -10.89
C ILE A 82 10.13 13.94 -10.32
N ASP A 83 10.29 14.94 -9.45
CA ASP A 83 11.55 15.21 -8.76
C ASP A 83 12.10 13.98 -8.00
N ASP A 84 13.42 13.81 -7.99
CA ASP A 84 14.09 12.80 -7.20
C ASP A 84 15.28 13.40 -6.43
N PRO A 85 15.23 13.54 -5.10
CA PRO A 85 14.13 13.13 -4.21
C PRO A 85 12.88 13.99 -4.33
N TYR A 86 11.70 13.38 -4.18
CA TYR A 86 10.44 14.10 -4.16
C TYR A 86 10.29 14.90 -2.86
N ARG A 87 9.79 16.14 -2.98
CA ARG A 87 9.57 17.02 -1.84
C ARG A 87 8.08 17.22 -1.59
N SER A 88 7.67 17.06 -0.32
CA SER A 88 6.28 17.26 0.09
C SER A 88 5.75 18.64 -0.32
N LYS A 89 4.53 18.64 -0.83
CA LYS A 89 3.78 19.85 -1.20
C LYS A 89 2.91 20.39 -0.05
N GLY A 90 2.80 19.65 1.07
CA GLY A 90 2.05 20.13 2.24
C GLY A 90 1.55 19.04 3.17
N ILE A 91 0.82 18.07 2.67
CA ILE A 91 0.26 16.98 3.49
C ILE A 91 0.70 15.65 2.93
N THR A 92 1.53 14.95 3.69
CA THR A 92 2.02 13.62 3.35
C THR A 92 1.37 12.58 4.24
N THR A 93 0.80 11.54 3.64
CA THR A 93 0.31 10.35 4.35
C THR A 93 1.15 9.15 3.97
N VAL A 94 1.64 8.43 4.97
CA VAL A 94 2.41 7.19 4.82
C VAL A 94 1.62 6.04 5.39
N ILE A 95 1.43 4.99 4.61
CA ILE A 95 0.76 3.75 5.00
C ILE A 95 1.72 2.59 4.80
N GLY A 96 1.93 1.80 5.86
CA GLY A 96 2.62 0.53 5.75
C GLY A 96 1.73 -0.53 5.10
N ILE A 97 2.33 -1.35 4.24
CA ILE A 97 1.69 -2.53 3.66
C ILE A 97 2.30 -3.75 4.31
N ILE A 98 1.47 -4.61 4.87
CA ILE A 98 1.86 -5.85 5.55
C ILE A 98 1.25 -7.05 4.83
N GLY A 99 1.95 -8.17 4.85
CA GLY A 99 1.55 -9.41 4.17
C GLY A 99 2.77 -10.26 3.84
N GLN A 100 2.68 -11.09 2.80
CA GLN A 100 3.79 -11.90 2.31
C GLN A 100 5.02 -11.03 2.01
N TYR A 101 4.81 -9.87 1.44
CA TYR A 101 5.81 -8.85 1.20
C TYR A 101 5.40 -7.58 1.94
N THR A 102 6.36 -6.95 2.59
CA THR A 102 6.12 -5.66 3.23
C THR A 102 6.28 -4.55 2.20
N GLY A 103 5.59 -3.45 2.43
CA GLY A 103 5.68 -2.32 1.51
C GLY A 103 5.28 -1.01 2.17
N THR A 104 5.32 0.04 1.37
CA THR A 104 4.92 1.38 1.77
C THR A 104 4.15 2.04 0.63
N MET A 105 3.05 2.69 0.97
CA MET A 105 2.37 3.65 0.12
C MET A 105 2.56 5.05 0.71
N ILE A 106 2.89 6.00 -0.14
CA ILE A 106 3.00 7.43 0.20
C ILE A 106 2.00 8.17 -0.68
N LEU A 107 1.20 9.03 -0.08
CA LEU A 107 0.32 9.93 -0.77
C LEU A 107 0.62 11.35 -0.28
N ASP A 108 0.89 12.28 -1.21
CA ASP A 108 1.21 13.67 -0.88
C ASP A 108 0.43 14.63 -1.79
N LEU A 109 -0.06 15.70 -1.22
CA LEU A 109 -0.75 16.77 -1.94
C LEU A 109 -0.56 18.10 -1.22
N SER A 110 -0.73 19.20 -1.97
CA SER A 110 -0.67 20.53 -1.37
C SER A 110 -1.86 20.75 -0.43
N THR A 111 -1.68 21.63 0.55
CA THR A 111 -2.77 22.06 1.44
C THR A 111 -3.95 22.60 0.65
N GLU A 112 -3.69 23.41 -0.39
CA GLU A 112 -4.74 23.95 -1.27
C GLU A 112 -5.51 22.82 -1.99
N THR A 113 -4.81 21.82 -2.52
CA THR A 113 -5.46 20.65 -3.14
C THR A 113 -6.33 19.91 -2.13
N ALA A 114 -5.82 19.68 -0.92
CA ALA A 114 -6.56 19.02 0.15
C ALA A 114 -7.82 19.80 0.56
N GLU A 115 -7.74 21.13 0.66
CA GLU A 115 -8.89 21.99 0.98
C GLU A 115 -9.99 21.87 -0.08
N LYS A 116 -9.65 21.90 -1.37
CA LYS A 116 -10.62 21.72 -2.47
C LYS A 116 -11.28 20.34 -2.44
N PHE A 117 -10.49 19.30 -2.15
CA PHE A 117 -11.03 17.95 -1.94
C PHE A 117 -11.98 17.90 -0.75
N ALA A 118 -11.56 18.48 0.39
CA ALA A 118 -12.37 18.50 1.61
C ALA A 118 -13.69 19.24 1.38
N GLU A 119 -13.67 20.39 0.73
CA GLU A 119 -14.87 21.16 0.42
C GLU A 119 -15.88 20.36 -0.42
N THR A 120 -15.37 19.65 -1.43
CA THR A 120 -16.20 18.79 -2.28
C THR A 120 -16.78 17.60 -1.52
N LEU A 121 -15.97 16.92 -0.71
CA LEU A 121 -16.38 15.70 0.02
C LEU A 121 -17.30 16.01 1.19
N LEU A 122 -17.01 17.06 1.95
CA LEU A 122 -17.77 17.50 3.11
C LEU A 122 -18.96 18.41 2.75
N ARG A 123 -19.02 18.90 1.48
CA ARG A 123 -19.96 19.93 1.01
C ARG A 123 -19.90 21.22 1.82
N ARG A 124 -18.77 21.51 2.41
CA ARG A 124 -18.41 22.72 3.16
C ARG A 124 -16.90 22.75 3.35
N PRO A 125 -16.30 23.91 3.63
CA PRO A 125 -14.90 23.99 4.05
C PRO A 125 -14.62 23.12 5.29
N ALA A 126 -13.41 22.58 5.40
CA ALA A 126 -12.95 21.94 6.63
C ALA A 126 -12.99 22.92 7.81
N LYS A 127 -13.39 22.47 8.98
CA LYS A 127 -13.52 23.33 10.17
C LYS A 127 -12.16 23.77 10.71
N ASN A 128 -11.18 22.93 10.57
CA ASN A 128 -9.81 23.14 11.07
C ASN A 128 -8.84 22.21 10.35
N THR A 129 -7.57 22.37 10.63
CA THR A 129 -6.49 21.54 10.08
C THR A 129 -6.66 20.05 10.41
N ASP A 130 -7.10 19.71 11.62
CA ASP A 130 -7.25 18.31 12.04
C ASP A 130 -8.30 17.59 11.18
N GLU A 131 -9.42 18.25 10.87
CA GLU A 131 -10.45 17.68 9.98
C GLU A 131 -9.91 17.50 8.55
N LEU A 132 -9.09 18.43 8.07
CA LEU A 132 -8.43 18.35 6.78
C LEU A 132 -7.47 17.16 6.72
N LEU A 133 -6.61 17.03 7.73
CA LEU A 133 -5.66 15.93 7.84
C LEU A 133 -6.37 14.58 7.93
N ALA A 134 -7.43 14.49 8.74
CA ALA A 134 -8.24 13.26 8.87
C ALA A 134 -8.86 12.85 7.53
N MET A 135 -9.32 13.81 6.72
CA MET A 135 -9.88 13.54 5.39
C MET A 135 -8.81 12.97 4.44
N VAL A 136 -7.60 13.55 4.43
CA VAL A 136 -6.49 13.05 3.59
C VAL A 136 -6.06 11.66 4.03
N ALA A 137 -6.01 11.41 5.34
CA ALA A 137 -5.71 10.10 5.90
C ALA A 137 -6.73 9.05 5.48
N GLU A 138 -8.01 9.38 5.53
CA GLU A 138 -9.08 8.46 5.12
C GLU A 138 -9.02 8.17 3.62
N LEU A 139 -8.78 9.18 2.78
CA LEU A 139 -8.55 8.96 1.35
C LEU A 139 -7.41 7.97 1.11
N ALA A 140 -6.27 8.17 1.77
CA ALA A 140 -5.11 7.29 1.65
C ALA A 140 -5.44 5.85 2.13
N ASN A 141 -6.14 5.73 3.26
CA ASN A 141 -6.56 4.44 3.81
C ASN A 141 -7.48 3.68 2.85
N ILE A 142 -8.45 4.36 2.26
CA ILE A 142 -9.38 3.79 1.27
C ILE A 142 -8.59 3.32 0.02
N VAL A 143 -7.72 4.16 -0.53
CA VAL A 143 -6.91 3.82 -1.71
C VAL A 143 -6.03 2.62 -1.44
N GLY A 144 -5.29 2.63 -0.33
CA GLY A 144 -4.41 1.53 0.07
C GLY A 144 -5.17 0.22 0.29
N GLY A 145 -6.31 0.28 1.00
CA GLY A 145 -7.15 -0.88 1.28
C GLY A 145 -7.73 -1.51 0.01
N ILE A 146 -8.22 -0.68 -0.93
CA ILE A 146 -8.76 -1.16 -2.20
C ILE A 146 -7.64 -1.75 -3.07
N ALA A 147 -6.50 -1.08 -3.19
CA ALA A 147 -5.36 -1.59 -3.95
C ALA A 147 -4.87 -2.94 -3.42
N CYS A 148 -4.69 -3.08 -2.10
CA CYS A 148 -4.34 -4.36 -1.49
C CYS A 148 -5.40 -5.44 -1.77
N SER A 149 -6.68 -5.10 -1.69
CA SER A 149 -7.77 -6.02 -2.02
C SER A 149 -7.74 -6.46 -3.49
N MET A 150 -7.44 -5.55 -4.42
CA MET A 150 -7.31 -5.87 -5.84
C MET A 150 -6.12 -6.81 -6.10
N LEU A 151 -4.97 -6.54 -5.49
CA LEU A 151 -3.79 -7.40 -5.58
C LEU A 151 -4.04 -8.80 -4.99
N ASN A 152 -4.70 -8.89 -3.85
CA ASN A 152 -5.08 -10.16 -3.22
C ASN A 152 -6.09 -10.96 -4.04
N LYS A 153 -6.95 -10.31 -4.82
CA LYS A 153 -7.87 -11.02 -5.75
C LYS A 153 -7.11 -11.67 -6.90
N HIS A 154 -6.02 -11.08 -7.35
CA HIS A 154 -5.15 -11.68 -8.37
C HIS A 154 -4.31 -12.81 -7.79
N GLU A 155 -3.79 -12.62 -6.58
CA GLU A 155 -2.92 -13.60 -5.94
C GLU A 155 -3.17 -13.61 -4.42
N LYS A 156 -3.93 -14.58 -3.96
CA LYS A 156 -4.33 -14.73 -2.54
C LYS A 156 -3.14 -14.95 -1.61
N ALA A 157 -2.07 -15.56 -2.11
CA ALA A 157 -0.85 -15.78 -1.33
C ALA A 157 -0.17 -14.49 -0.87
N LEU A 158 -0.47 -13.34 -1.48
CA LEU A 158 0.06 -12.05 -1.06
C LEU A 158 -0.42 -11.63 0.34
N GLY A 159 -1.69 -11.86 0.66
CA GLY A 159 -2.31 -11.56 1.96
C GLY A 159 -2.10 -10.11 2.42
N LEU A 160 -2.09 -9.16 1.46
CA LEU A 160 -1.76 -7.75 1.72
C LEU A 160 -2.85 -7.06 2.54
N ARG A 161 -2.41 -6.28 3.50
CA ARG A 161 -3.26 -5.40 4.34
C ARG A 161 -2.53 -4.08 4.57
N VAL A 162 -3.27 -3.04 4.91
CA VAL A 162 -2.73 -1.73 5.25
C VAL A 162 -2.63 -1.54 6.75
N SER A 163 -1.60 -0.82 7.20
CA SER A 163 -1.53 -0.30 8.56
C SER A 163 -2.34 0.99 8.68
N PRO A 164 -2.64 1.47 9.89
CA PRO A 164 -3.14 2.83 10.08
C PRO A 164 -2.22 3.87 9.44
N PRO A 165 -2.77 4.95 8.87
CA PRO A 165 -2.00 6.01 8.24
C PRO A 165 -1.22 6.84 9.26
N SER A 166 0.00 7.22 8.90
CA SER A 166 0.78 8.27 9.58
C SER A 166 0.76 9.52 8.72
N ILE A 167 0.47 10.68 9.32
CA ILE A 167 0.32 11.94 8.61
C ILE A 167 1.43 12.90 9.02
N PHE A 168 1.99 13.58 8.03
CA PHE A 168 2.94 14.66 8.19
C PHE A 168 2.38 15.91 7.53
N HIS A 169 2.43 17.03 8.22
CA HIS A 169 1.97 18.33 7.70
C HIS A 169 3.15 19.31 7.70
N GLY A 170 3.48 19.82 6.55
CA GLY A 170 4.58 20.76 6.32
C GLY A 170 5.18 20.62 4.92
N ASN A 171 5.67 21.72 4.39
CA ASN A 171 6.24 21.77 3.04
C ASN A 171 7.73 21.40 3.04
N SER A 172 8.21 20.95 1.88
CA SER A 172 9.63 20.77 1.56
C SER A 172 10.36 19.62 2.29
N ALA A 173 9.67 18.77 3.05
CA ALA A 173 10.29 17.55 3.55
C ALA A 173 10.59 16.59 2.38
N GLU A 174 11.80 16.07 2.32
CA GLU A 174 12.17 15.05 1.35
C GLU A 174 11.53 13.72 1.71
N LEU A 175 10.83 13.10 0.75
CA LEU A 175 10.19 11.82 0.95
C LEU A 175 11.13 10.71 0.47
N VAL A 176 11.87 10.15 1.41
CA VAL A 176 12.85 9.09 1.16
C VAL A 176 12.45 7.83 1.90
N SER A 177 12.52 6.70 1.24
CA SER A 177 12.40 5.38 1.87
C SER A 177 13.71 4.61 1.76
N PRO A 178 14.54 4.59 2.79
CA PRO A 178 15.89 4.01 2.69
C PRO A 178 15.89 2.48 2.53
N SER A 179 14.80 1.82 2.85
CA SER A 179 14.70 0.36 2.83
C SER A 179 13.88 -0.23 1.69
N VAL A 180 13.17 0.63 0.93
CA VAL A 180 12.25 0.22 -0.14
C VAL A 180 12.42 1.13 -1.34
N LYS A 181 12.62 0.56 -2.53
CA LYS A 181 12.57 1.33 -3.77
C LYS A 181 11.14 1.77 -4.04
N ILE A 182 10.89 3.07 -4.01
CA ILE A 182 9.58 3.64 -4.27
C ILE A 182 9.43 3.92 -5.78
N HIS A 183 8.40 3.36 -6.37
CA HIS A 183 7.93 3.72 -7.70
C HIS A 183 6.94 4.87 -7.55
N LYS A 184 7.12 5.92 -8.35
CA LYS A 184 6.44 7.20 -8.18
C LYS A 184 5.44 7.40 -9.30
N SER A 185 4.37 8.14 -9.04
CA SER A 185 3.43 8.60 -10.05
C SER A 185 2.77 9.90 -9.57
N LEU A 186 2.41 10.77 -10.50
CA LEU A 186 1.72 12.04 -10.23
C LEU A 186 0.35 12.02 -10.89
N ALA A 187 -0.69 12.06 -10.08
CA ALA A 187 -2.07 12.15 -10.52
C ALA A 187 -2.47 13.62 -10.62
N LYS A 188 -2.95 14.05 -11.80
CA LYS A 188 -3.47 15.39 -12.06
C LYS A 188 -4.99 15.35 -12.00
N THR A 189 -5.57 16.29 -11.27
CA THR A 189 -7.02 16.47 -11.08
C THR A 189 -7.40 17.93 -11.28
N ASP A 190 -8.69 18.24 -11.36
CA ASP A 190 -9.17 19.62 -11.41
C ASP A 190 -8.86 20.42 -10.12
N TYR A 191 -8.57 19.72 -9.02
CA TYR A 191 -8.27 20.36 -7.73
C TYR A 191 -6.76 20.56 -7.51
N GLY A 192 -5.93 19.89 -8.28
CA GLY A 192 -4.48 19.92 -8.17
C GLY A 192 -3.86 18.55 -8.31
N GLU A 193 -2.61 18.42 -7.92
CA GLU A 193 -1.81 17.22 -8.07
C GLU A 193 -1.81 16.38 -6.80
N ILE A 194 -1.80 15.05 -6.98
CA ILE A 194 -1.64 14.07 -5.92
C ILE A 194 -0.43 13.20 -6.28
N PHE A 195 0.60 13.24 -5.47
CA PHE A 195 1.72 12.32 -5.58
C PHE A 195 1.34 10.95 -4.99
N LEU A 196 1.70 9.90 -5.68
CA LEU A 196 1.56 8.51 -5.25
C LEU A 196 2.92 7.81 -5.35
N GLY A 197 3.45 7.37 -4.22
CA GLY A 197 4.63 6.52 -4.14
C GLY A 197 4.28 5.15 -3.61
N VAL A 198 4.74 4.09 -4.26
CA VAL A 198 4.50 2.70 -3.83
C VAL A 198 5.77 1.89 -3.96
N GLY A 199 6.10 1.14 -2.94
CA GLY A 199 7.24 0.23 -2.98
C GLY A 199 7.03 -1.01 -2.13
N PHE A 200 7.66 -2.11 -2.55
CA PHE A 200 7.60 -3.39 -1.84
C PHE A 200 9.01 -3.90 -1.57
N LYS A 201 9.13 -4.66 -0.48
CA LYS A 201 10.36 -5.32 -0.06
C LYS A 201 10.11 -6.80 0.16
N LYS A 202 11.05 -7.63 -0.27
CA LYS A 202 11.03 -9.04 0.12
C LYS A 202 11.13 -9.12 1.63
N GLY A 203 10.14 -9.76 2.25
CA GLY A 203 10.18 -10.07 3.68
C GLY A 203 11.29 -11.10 3.95
N THR A 204 11.92 -10.97 5.09
CA THR A 204 12.85 -11.99 5.60
C THR A 204 12.12 -13.16 6.26
N THR A 205 10.80 -13.04 6.42
CA THR A 205 10.02 -14.03 7.17
C THR A 205 8.96 -14.67 6.27
N LEU A 206 9.11 -15.96 6.03
CA LEU A 206 8.17 -16.83 5.30
C LEU A 206 6.99 -17.31 6.18
N TRP A 207 6.81 -16.71 7.35
CA TRP A 207 5.88 -17.20 8.38
C TRP A 207 4.75 -16.18 8.59
N MET A 208 3.54 -16.64 8.45
CA MET A 208 2.32 -16.03 8.97
C MET A 208 1.61 -17.00 9.89
#